data_09ffd2d665ec3f298cfe7b24fce4541b
#
_entry.id   09ffd2d665ec3f298cfe7b24fce4541b
#
_cell.length_a   1.000
_cell.length_b   1.000
_cell.length_c   1.000
_cell.angle_alpha   90.00
_cell.angle_beta   90.00
_cell.angle_gamma   90.00
#
_symmetry.space_group_name_H-M   'P 1'
#
loop_
_entity.id
_entity.type
_entity.pdbx_description
1 polymer ?
#
loop_
_entity_poly.entity_id
_entity_poly.type
_entity_poly.pdbx_seq_one_letter_code
_entity_poly.pdbx_strand_id
1 'polypeptide(L)'
;MVGWSILGILLIVVATLLLARFVFNKQVEAYLCNSLKNEMVEKLKDAGKYVPDTTSYNFAYQKDSVQSQKIREYFKLDTVVYSTMPTWDKAISLARFVAENIPHANQKINPKRRNAVDLWKYTRSIEPAFNCRLHSILLHELLLSEGIVNRFVTCHPADSEDSDCHVVNLVWLPELQKWAMLDSDMNAWAEDEKGTPLSLAEMRERYIDGREIVYRPLLNSENDFVY
;
A
#
# COMPACT_ATOMS: atom_id res chain seq x y z
N MET A 1 60.88 -1.57 1.67
CA MET A 1 59.86 -1.90 2.71
C MET A 1 59.02 -0.70 3.14
N VAL A 2 59.49 0.55 3.10
CA VAL A 2 58.75 1.75 3.57
C VAL A 2 57.53 2.09 2.71
N GLY A 3 57.57 1.84 1.39
CA GLY A 3 56.44 2.20 0.49
C GLY A 3 55.14 1.43 0.71
N TRP A 4 55.18 0.17 1.14
CA TRP A 4 54.01 -0.65 1.42
C TRP A 4 53.28 -0.22 2.71
N SER A 5 54.02 0.31 3.69
CA SER A 5 53.51 0.82 4.94
C SER A 5 52.67 2.11 4.73
N ILE A 6 53.15 3.00 3.85
CA ILE A 6 52.46 4.27 3.54
C ILE A 6 51.17 3.99 2.76
N LEU A 7 51.19 3.08 1.79
CA LEU A 7 50.00 2.70 1.04
C LEU A 7 48.93 2.05 1.95
N GLY A 8 49.37 1.19 2.87
CA GLY A 8 48.47 0.56 3.84
C GLY A 8 47.81 1.58 4.77
N ILE A 9 48.58 2.56 5.26
CA ILE A 9 48.03 3.64 6.09
C ILE A 9 47.01 4.49 5.30
N LEU A 10 47.34 4.83 4.05
CA LEU A 10 46.43 5.61 3.19
C LEU A 10 45.12 4.89 2.94
N LEU A 11 45.16 3.59 2.69
CA LEU A 11 43.94 2.77 2.48
C LEU A 11 43.09 2.71 3.74
N ILE A 12 43.71 2.58 4.92
CA ILE A 12 42.98 2.60 6.20
C ILE A 12 42.29 3.95 6.41
N VAL A 13 43.00 5.06 6.16
CA VAL A 13 42.41 6.41 6.31
C VAL A 13 41.24 6.61 5.35
N VAL A 14 41.40 6.21 4.08
CA VAL A 14 40.30 6.31 3.10
C VAL A 14 39.11 5.45 3.51
N ALA A 15 39.34 4.20 3.94
CA ALA A 15 38.25 3.33 4.40
C ALA A 15 37.54 3.89 5.63
N THR A 16 38.30 4.48 6.57
CA THR A 16 37.72 5.12 7.77
C THR A 16 36.89 6.33 7.40
N LEU A 17 37.34 7.18 6.46
CA LEU A 17 36.59 8.34 5.99
C LEU A 17 35.29 7.93 5.25
N LEU A 18 35.34 6.89 4.43
CA LEU A 18 34.19 6.36 3.73
C LEU A 18 33.17 5.78 4.72
N LEU A 19 33.63 5.04 5.72
CA LEU A 19 32.77 4.50 6.78
C LEU A 19 32.13 5.61 7.62
N ALA A 20 32.93 6.61 8.02
CA ALA A 20 32.44 7.77 8.77
C ALA A 20 31.38 8.54 7.97
N ARG A 21 31.60 8.76 6.68
CA ARG A 21 30.60 9.38 5.79
C ARG A 21 29.33 8.55 5.69
N PHE A 22 29.44 7.24 5.55
CA PHE A 22 28.29 6.34 5.48
C PHE A 22 27.46 6.35 6.77
N VAL A 23 28.12 6.26 7.94
CA VAL A 23 27.46 6.33 9.25
C VAL A 23 26.82 7.69 9.47
N PHE A 24 27.52 8.78 9.10
CA PHE A 24 26.99 10.14 9.23
C PHE A 24 25.73 10.34 8.35
N ASN A 25 25.78 9.90 7.09
CA ASN A 25 24.61 9.97 6.21
C ASN A 25 23.41 9.20 6.76
N LYS A 26 23.61 7.98 7.26
CA LYS A 26 22.53 7.20 7.90
C LYS A 26 21.94 7.91 9.14
N GLN A 27 22.77 8.55 9.95
CA GLN A 27 22.30 9.31 11.12
C GLN A 27 21.49 10.54 10.71
N VAL A 28 21.93 11.24 9.66
CA VAL A 28 21.20 12.40 9.12
C VAL A 28 19.87 11.95 8.52
N GLU A 29 19.85 10.88 7.73
CA GLU A 29 18.62 10.31 7.18
C GLU A 29 17.64 9.92 8.28
N ALA A 30 18.10 9.18 9.30
CA ALA A 30 17.27 8.79 10.44
C ALA A 30 16.73 10.00 11.21
N TYR A 31 17.54 11.05 11.40
CA TYR A 31 17.09 12.28 12.03
C TYR A 31 16.02 13.00 11.21
N LEU A 32 16.22 13.12 9.89
CA LEU A 32 15.25 13.74 8.99
C LEU A 32 13.95 12.95 8.94
N CYS A 33 14.02 11.62 8.81
CA CYS A 33 12.84 10.75 8.83
C CYS A 33 12.05 10.88 10.14
N ASN A 34 12.76 10.89 11.30
CA ASN A 34 12.09 11.07 12.58
C ASN A 34 11.49 12.47 12.74
N SER A 35 12.16 13.51 12.23
CA SER A 35 11.63 14.88 12.26
C SER A 35 10.36 15.00 11.43
N LEU A 36 10.35 14.47 10.20
CA LEU A 36 9.19 14.45 9.32
C LEU A 36 8.04 13.63 9.94
N LYS A 37 8.34 12.46 10.49
CA LYS A 37 7.36 11.63 11.18
C LYS A 37 6.71 12.37 12.35
N ASN A 38 7.49 13.07 13.18
CA ASN A 38 6.97 13.84 14.31
C ASN A 38 6.08 15.00 13.84
N GLU A 39 6.46 15.71 12.78
CA GLU A 39 5.63 16.77 12.19
C GLU A 39 4.29 16.20 11.68
N MET A 40 4.30 15.07 10.99
CA MET A 40 3.08 14.39 10.53
C MET A 40 2.19 13.95 11.68
N VAL A 41 2.78 13.41 12.75
CA VAL A 41 2.03 13.01 13.97
C VAL A 41 1.38 14.24 14.62
N GLU A 42 2.06 15.37 14.74
CA GLU A 42 1.47 16.60 15.27
C GLU A 42 0.30 17.09 14.39
N LYS A 43 0.45 17.07 13.06
CA LYS A 43 -0.65 17.38 12.13
C LYS A 43 -1.85 16.44 12.30
N LEU A 44 -1.62 15.15 12.54
CA LEU A 44 -2.70 14.19 12.84
C LEU A 44 -3.40 14.50 14.17
N LYS A 45 -2.66 14.93 15.21
CA LYS A 45 -3.22 15.33 16.50
C LYS A 45 -4.04 16.63 16.37
N ASP A 46 -3.53 17.61 15.64
CA ASP A 46 -4.21 18.89 15.41
C ASP A 46 -5.50 18.74 14.60
N ALA A 47 -5.58 17.76 13.70
CA ALA A 47 -6.81 17.40 13.00
C ALA A 47 -7.91 16.84 13.93
N GLY A 48 -7.63 16.65 15.21
CA GLY A 48 -8.56 16.17 16.22
C GLY A 48 -8.78 14.64 16.17
N LYS A 49 -9.73 14.18 16.98
CA LYS A 49 -10.05 12.74 17.06
C LYS A 49 -10.77 12.28 15.79
N TYR A 50 -10.46 11.07 15.35
CA TYR A 50 -11.26 10.41 14.33
C TYR A 50 -12.72 10.27 14.83
N VAL A 51 -13.63 10.90 14.11
CA VAL A 51 -15.07 10.77 14.34
C VAL A 51 -15.63 9.90 13.24
N PRO A 52 -16.15 8.69 13.55
CA PRO A 52 -16.82 7.87 12.57
C PRO A 52 -17.98 8.64 11.93
N ASP A 53 -18.08 8.61 10.60
CA ASP A 53 -19.25 9.14 9.92
C ASP A 53 -20.48 8.32 10.37
N THR A 54 -21.41 8.99 11.03
CA THR A 54 -22.65 8.39 11.50
C THR A 54 -23.75 8.39 10.42
N THR A 55 -23.46 8.99 9.25
CA THR A 55 -24.38 8.99 8.12
C THR A 55 -24.50 7.56 7.59
N SER A 56 -25.67 6.98 7.70
CA SER A 56 -25.96 5.64 7.17
C SER A 56 -26.08 5.70 5.64
N TYR A 57 -24.98 5.43 4.96
CA TYR A 57 -25.00 5.24 3.51
C TYR A 57 -25.35 3.77 3.19
N ASN A 58 -26.43 3.55 2.48
CA ASN A 58 -26.75 2.24 1.92
C ASN A 58 -25.88 1.98 0.69
N PHE A 59 -24.68 1.44 0.90
CA PHE A 59 -23.85 0.97 -0.20
C PHE A 59 -24.38 -0.35 -0.75
N ALA A 60 -24.74 -0.37 -2.03
CA ALA A 60 -25.05 -1.59 -2.74
C ALA A 60 -23.75 -2.21 -3.28
N TYR A 61 -23.32 -3.30 -2.67
CA TYR A 61 -22.18 -4.07 -3.16
C TYR A 61 -22.67 -5.10 -4.17
N GLN A 62 -22.25 -4.97 -5.43
CA GLN A 62 -22.61 -5.89 -6.52
C GLN A 62 -21.78 -7.20 -6.43
N LYS A 63 -22.14 -8.04 -5.47
CA LYS A 63 -21.65 -9.41 -5.35
C LYS A 63 -22.55 -10.34 -6.18
N ASP A 64 -21.97 -11.40 -6.72
CA ASP A 64 -22.68 -12.45 -7.49
C ASP A 64 -23.49 -11.94 -8.70
N SER A 65 -23.08 -10.83 -9.28
CA SER A 65 -23.65 -10.30 -10.50
C SER A 65 -23.11 -11.01 -11.75
N VAL A 66 -23.79 -10.82 -12.90
CA VAL A 66 -23.26 -11.26 -14.20
C VAL A 66 -21.88 -10.66 -14.47
N GLN A 67 -21.63 -9.44 -13.98
CA GLN A 67 -20.32 -8.79 -14.10
C GLN A 67 -19.27 -9.50 -13.25
N SER A 68 -19.62 -9.87 -12.02
CA SER A 68 -18.72 -10.64 -11.13
C SER A 68 -18.32 -11.98 -11.76
N GLN A 69 -19.26 -12.69 -12.35
CA GLN A 69 -18.98 -13.95 -13.06
C GLN A 69 -18.01 -13.73 -14.25
N LYS A 70 -18.27 -12.70 -15.07
CA LYS A 70 -17.38 -12.36 -16.21
C LYS A 70 -15.98 -12.02 -15.76
N ILE A 71 -15.82 -11.33 -14.63
CA ILE A 71 -14.51 -11.02 -14.06
C ILE A 71 -13.80 -12.30 -13.61
N ARG A 72 -14.46 -13.16 -12.84
CA ARG A 72 -13.90 -14.45 -12.40
C ARG A 72 -13.40 -15.29 -13.57
N GLU A 73 -14.23 -15.43 -14.62
CA GLU A 73 -13.89 -16.20 -15.82
C GLU A 73 -12.73 -15.58 -16.60
N TYR A 74 -12.77 -14.24 -16.81
CA TYR A 74 -11.75 -13.53 -17.57
C TYR A 74 -10.36 -13.60 -16.95
N PHE A 75 -10.29 -13.42 -15.62
CA PHE A 75 -9.04 -13.43 -14.85
C PHE A 75 -8.67 -14.84 -14.36
N LYS A 76 -9.53 -15.84 -14.55
CA LYS A 76 -9.38 -17.21 -14.03
C LYS A 76 -9.09 -17.19 -12.52
N LEU A 77 -9.92 -16.45 -11.76
CA LEU A 77 -9.65 -16.19 -10.34
C LEU A 77 -9.64 -17.46 -9.49
N ASP A 78 -10.23 -18.55 -9.94
CA ASP A 78 -10.16 -19.88 -9.35
C ASP A 78 -8.73 -20.46 -9.29
N THR A 79 -7.80 -19.92 -10.10
CA THR A 79 -6.36 -20.22 -10.02
C THR A 79 -5.60 -19.35 -9.03
N VAL A 80 -6.20 -18.27 -8.56
CA VAL A 80 -5.60 -17.29 -7.64
C VAL A 80 -6.13 -17.49 -6.22
N VAL A 81 -7.44 -17.72 -6.09
CA VAL A 81 -8.13 -17.91 -4.81
C VAL A 81 -9.08 -19.10 -4.88
N TYR A 82 -9.30 -19.77 -3.75
CA TYR A 82 -10.25 -20.90 -3.66
C TYR A 82 -11.18 -20.75 -2.45
N SER A 83 -12.31 -21.41 -2.48
CA SER A 83 -13.43 -21.21 -1.56
C SER A 83 -13.07 -21.37 -0.08
N THR A 84 -12.13 -22.26 0.24
CA THR A 84 -11.73 -22.55 1.63
C THR A 84 -10.75 -21.55 2.23
N MET A 85 -10.21 -20.60 1.45
CA MET A 85 -9.32 -19.57 1.99
C MET A 85 -10.11 -18.59 2.88
N PRO A 86 -9.52 -18.15 4.02
CA PRO A 86 -10.03 -17.02 4.80
C PRO A 86 -10.18 -15.75 3.96
N THR A 87 -11.10 -14.88 4.35
CA THR A 87 -11.37 -13.63 3.60
C THR A 87 -10.13 -12.78 3.39
N TRP A 88 -9.30 -12.65 4.44
CA TRP A 88 -8.07 -11.85 4.34
C TRP A 88 -7.03 -12.47 3.41
N ASP A 89 -6.85 -13.77 3.45
CA ASP A 89 -5.88 -14.48 2.59
C ASP A 89 -6.29 -14.38 1.10
N LYS A 90 -7.59 -14.45 0.82
CA LYS A 90 -8.11 -14.18 -0.54
C LYS A 90 -7.79 -12.76 -0.97
N ALA A 91 -8.03 -11.79 -0.09
CA ALA A 91 -7.79 -10.38 -0.39
C ALA A 91 -6.30 -10.10 -0.67
N ILE A 92 -5.40 -10.64 0.15
CA ILE A 92 -3.95 -10.56 -0.06
C ILE A 92 -3.56 -11.21 -1.40
N SER A 93 -4.11 -12.39 -1.72
CA SER A 93 -3.79 -13.10 -2.97
C SER A 93 -4.22 -12.29 -4.21
N LEU A 94 -5.39 -11.66 -4.17
CA LEU A 94 -5.86 -10.79 -5.25
C LEU A 94 -5.04 -9.50 -5.36
N ALA A 95 -4.65 -8.90 -4.24
CA ALA A 95 -3.79 -7.72 -4.24
C ALA A 95 -2.40 -8.06 -4.79
N ARG A 96 -1.83 -9.20 -4.39
CA ARG A 96 -0.58 -9.73 -4.93
C ARG A 96 -0.67 -9.94 -6.44
N PHE A 97 -1.75 -10.55 -6.92
CA PHE A 97 -1.99 -10.73 -8.35
C PHE A 97 -1.97 -9.40 -9.11
N VAL A 98 -2.57 -8.33 -8.56
CA VAL A 98 -2.53 -6.98 -9.17
C VAL A 98 -1.11 -6.43 -9.15
N ALA A 99 -0.43 -6.45 -8.00
CA ALA A 99 0.92 -5.91 -7.82
C ALA A 99 1.97 -6.61 -8.70
N GLU A 100 1.88 -7.93 -8.86
CA GLU A 100 2.79 -8.72 -9.72
C GLU A 100 2.65 -8.39 -11.21
N ASN A 101 1.47 -8.01 -11.65
CA ASN A 101 1.16 -7.87 -13.06
C ASN A 101 1.19 -6.43 -13.57
N ILE A 102 1.13 -5.45 -12.67
CA ILE A 102 0.97 -4.04 -13.04
C ILE A 102 1.90 -3.20 -12.16
N PRO A 103 2.96 -2.60 -12.72
CA PRO A 103 3.82 -1.69 -11.97
C PRO A 103 3.17 -0.32 -11.76
N HIS A 104 3.70 0.45 -10.80
CA HIS A 104 3.29 1.82 -10.56
C HIS A 104 3.79 2.77 -11.65
N ALA A 105 2.91 3.61 -12.19
CA ALA A 105 3.23 4.83 -12.93
C ALA A 105 2.00 5.72 -13.13
N ASN A 106 2.20 7.03 -13.22
CA ASN A 106 1.15 7.94 -13.65
C ASN A 106 0.86 7.78 -15.15
N GLN A 107 -0.42 7.75 -15.52
CA GLN A 107 -0.86 7.60 -16.89
C GLN A 107 -0.66 8.90 -17.68
N LYS A 108 -0.15 8.78 -18.92
CA LYS A 108 -0.16 9.83 -19.92
C LYS A 108 -1.51 9.89 -20.63
N ILE A 109 -2.13 8.72 -20.83
CA ILE A 109 -3.43 8.56 -21.49
C ILE A 109 -4.40 7.94 -20.50
N ASN A 110 -5.37 8.69 -20.00
CA ASN A 110 -6.35 8.15 -19.08
C ASN A 110 -7.26 7.10 -19.71
N PRO A 111 -7.52 5.96 -19.06
CA PRO A 111 -8.45 4.96 -19.57
C PRO A 111 -9.88 5.53 -19.63
N LYS A 112 -10.58 5.31 -20.75
CA LYS A 112 -11.96 5.76 -20.94
C LYS A 112 -12.96 4.97 -20.12
N ARG A 113 -12.69 3.69 -19.89
CA ARG A 113 -13.49 2.78 -19.05
C ARG A 113 -12.62 2.23 -17.93
N ARG A 114 -13.22 2.13 -16.74
CA ARG A 114 -12.49 1.80 -15.51
C ARG A 114 -13.05 0.56 -14.80
N ASN A 115 -13.66 -0.38 -15.56
CA ASN A 115 -13.94 -1.71 -15.03
C ASN A 115 -12.72 -2.62 -15.18
N ALA A 116 -12.68 -3.70 -14.40
CA ALA A 116 -11.51 -4.58 -14.31
C ALA A 116 -11.01 -5.09 -15.67
N VAL A 117 -11.92 -5.54 -16.53
CA VAL A 117 -11.56 -6.11 -17.84
C VAL A 117 -11.00 -5.04 -18.79
N ASP A 118 -11.61 -3.85 -18.84
CA ASP A 118 -11.14 -2.78 -19.69
C ASP A 118 -9.81 -2.19 -19.18
N LEU A 119 -9.63 -2.08 -17.87
CA LEU A 119 -8.36 -1.70 -17.26
C LEU A 119 -7.25 -2.71 -17.56
N TRP A 120 -7.55 -3.99 -17.46
CA TRP A 120 -6.57 -5.02 -17.83
C TRP A 120 -6.16 -4.96 -19.29
N LYS A 121 -7.13 -4.79 -20.21
CA LYS A 121 -6.85 -4.60 -21.63
C LYS A 121 -6.02 -3.35 -21.90
N TYR A 122 -6.30 -2.26 -21.16
CA TYR A 122 -5.54 -1.02 -21.25
C TYR A 122 -4.05 -1.27 -20.93
N THR A 123 -3.72 -2.04 -19.88
CA THR A 123 -2.31 -2.32 -19.54
C THR A 123 -1.58 -3.15 -20.59
N ARG A 124 -2.32 -3.91 -21.41
CA ARG A 124 -1.73 -4.77 -22.47
C ARG A 124 -1.62 -4.08 -23.83
N SER A 125 -2.28 -2.94 -24.02
CA SER A 125 -2.39 -2.31 -25.35
C SER A 125 -2.06 -0.81 -25.38
N ILE A 126 -2.04 -0.11 -24.25
CA ILE A 126 -1.85 1.34 -24.19
C ILE A 126 -0.69 1.72 -23.28
N GLU A 127 -0.81 1.53 -21.98
CA GLU A 127 0.25 1.79 -21.00
C GLU A 127 0.30 0.65 -19.96
N PRO A 128 1.45 0.03 -19.72
CA PRO A 128 1.55 -1.21 -18.94
C PRO A 128 1.54 -0.99 -17.42
N ALA A 129 1.26 0.21 -16.94
CA ALA A 129 1.35 0.60 -15.54
C ALA A 129 0.12 1.37 -15.06
N PHE A 130 -0.11 1.43 -13.75
CA PHE A 130 -1.20 2.18 -13.14
C PHE A 130 -0.68 3.11 -12.04
N ASN A 131 -1.43 4.18 -11.77
CA ASN A 131 -1.33 4.93 -10.53
C ASN A 131 -2.17 4.26 -9.43
N CYS A 132 -2.05 4.75 -8.20
CA CYS A 132 -2.75 4.22 -7.03
C CYS A 132 -4.26 4.05 -7.23
N ARG A 133 -4.91 5.01 -7.88
CA ARG A 133 -6.36 4.97 -8.13
C ARG A 133 -6.76 3.83 -9.06
N LEU A 134 -6.02 3.60 -10.14
CA LEU A 134 -6.35 2.53 -11.09
C LEU A 134 -6.03 1.15 -10.52
N HIS A 135 -4.95 1.03 -9.73
CA HIS A 135 -4.67 -0.16 -8.93
C HIS A 135 -5.85 -0.49 -8.00
N SER A 136 -6.29 0.50 -7.22
CA SER A 136 -7.37 0.33 -6.25
C SER A 136 -8.72 0.01 -6.91
N ILE A 137 -9.04 0.58 -8.08
CA ILE A 137 -10.26 0.26 -8.81
C ILE A 137 -10.22 -1.18 -9.35
N LEU A 138 -9.09 -1.60 -9.93
CA LEU A 138 -8.96 -2.98 -10.40
C LEU A 138 -9.10 -3.96 -9.25
N LEU A 139 -8.37 -3.77 -8.15
CA LEU A 139 -8.46 -4.62 -6.97
C LEU A 139 -9.88 -4.63 -6.38
N HIS A 140 -10.55 -3.49 -6.33
CA HIS A 140 -11.95 -3.38 -5.86
C HIS A 140 -12.89 -4.33 -6.61
N GLU A 141 -12.83 -4.35 -7.94
CA GLU A 141 -13.70 -5.20 -8.75
C GLU A 141 -13.33 -6.69 -8.64
N LEU A 142 -12.04 -7.03 -8.54
CA LEU A 142 -11.61 -8.41 -8.29
C LEU A 142 -12.13 -8.91 -6.93
N LEU A 143 -11.99 -8.12 -5.87
CA LEU A 143 -12.51 -8.43 -4.54
C LEU A 143 -14.03 -8.61 -4.54
N LEU A 144 -14.77 -7.69 -5.16
CA LEU A 144 -16.23 -7.81 -5.27
C LEU A 144 -16.66 -9.06 -6.04
N SER A 145 -15.92 -9.43 -7.08
CA SER A 145 -16.24 -10.63 -7.87
C SER A 145 -16.08 -11.91 -7.06
N GLU A 146 -15.26 -11.91 -6.01
CA GLU A 146 -15.10 -13.01 -5.04
C GLU A 146 -16.02 -12.85 -3.81
N GLY A 147 -17.00 -11.95 -3.87
CA GLY A 147 -17.95 -11.71 -2.78
C GLY A 147 -17.38 -10.93 -1.60
N ILE A 148 -16.16 -10.41 -1.70
CA ILE A 148 -15.48 -9.69 -0.62
C ILE A 148 -15.89 -8.22 -0.63
N VAL A 149 -16.55 -7.79 0.46
CA VAL A 149 -16.94 -6.40 0.66
C VAL A 149 -15.70 -5.55 0.83
N ASN A 150 -15.57 -4.54 0.00
CA ASN A 150 -14.45 -3.61 0.05
C ASN A 150 -14.84 -2.26 -0.55
N ARG A 151 -14.03 -1.26 -0.29
CA ARG A 151 -14.12 0.07 -0.89
C ARG A 151 -12.72 0.63 -1.08
N PHE A 152 -12.49 1.46 -2.07
CA PHE A 152 -11.26 2.23 -2.16
C PHE A 152 -11.50 3.63 -1.60
N VAL A 153 -10.49 4.16 -0.93
CA VAL A 153 -10.53 5.46 -0.27
C VAL A 153 -9.34 6.31 -0.70
N THR A 154 -9.55 7.60 -0.81
CA THR A 154 -8.50 8.57 -1.11
C THR A 154 -7.98 9.15 0.20
N CYS A 155 -6.68 9.02 0.44
CA CYS A 155 -5.96 9.68 1.50
C CYS A 155 -5.44 11.00 0.97
N HIS A 156 -5.83 12.12 1.57
CA HIS A 156 -5.37 13.45 1.23
C HIS A 156 -4.30 13.92 2.20
N PRO A 157 -3.35 14.75 1.76
CA PRO A 157 -2.41 15.43 2.66
C PRO A 157 -3.15 16.36 3.62
N ALA A 158 -2.49 16.69 4.73
CA ALA A 158 -3.04 17.65 5.69
C ALA A 158 -3.09 19.10 5.15
N ASP A 159 -2.23 19.41 4.19
CA ASP A 159 -2.23 20.69 3.47
C ASP A 159 -3.25 20.63 2.33
N SER A 160 -4.27 21.48 2.37
CA SER A 160 -5.30 21.57 1.33
C SER A 160 -4.80 22.08 -0.01
N GLU A 161 -3.67 22.76 -0.05
CA GLU A 161 -3.04 23.27 -1.28
C GLU A 161 -2.17 22.20 -1.96
N ASP A 162 -1.84 21.13 -1.25
CA ASP A 162 -1.13 20.00 -1.80
C ASP A 162 -2.12 19.11 -2.59
N SER A 163 -1.89 19.00 -3.88
CA SER A 163 -2.73 18.20 -4.78
C SER A 163 -2.40 16.70 -4.79
N ASP A 164 -1.36 16.29 -4.07
CA ASP A 164 -0.99 14.89 -3.99
C ASP A 164 -2.03 14.09 -3.21
N CYS A 165 -2.17 12.83 -3.55
CA CYS A 165 -3.06 11.92 -2.84
C CYS A 165 -2.67 10.48 -3.09
N HIS A 166 -3.02 9.63 -2.14
CA HIS A 166 -2.86 8.19 -2.30
C HIS A 166 -4.21 7.47 -2.19
N VAL A 167 -4.39 6.38 -2.94
CA VAL A 167 -5.65 5.63 -2.94
C VAL A 167 -5.37 4.18 -2.58
N VAL A 168 -6.03 3.70 -1.54
CA VAL A 168 -5.90 2.33 -1.03
C VAL A 168 -7.25 1.64 -0.94
N ASN A 169 -7.26 0.32 -0.79
CA ASN A 169 -8.48 -0.43 -0.53
C ASN A 169 -8.67 -0.65 0.99
N LEU A 170 -9.93 -0.56 1.44
CA LEU A 170 -10.37 -1.08 2.72
C LEU A 170 -11.20 -2.32 2.49
N VAL A 171 -10.80 -3.44 3.06
CA VAL A 171 -11.44 -4.75 2.97
C VAL A 171 -12.19 -5.03 4.27
N TRP A 172 -13.45 -5.39 4.18
CA TRP A 172 -14.23 -5.83 5.33
C TRP A 172 -13.92 -7.28 5.67
N LEU A 173 -13.49 -7.51 6.90
CA LEU A 173 -13.17 -8.84 7.44
C LEU A 173 -14.34 -9.28 8.35
N PRO A 174 -15.26 -10.11 7.86
CA PRO A 174 -16.42 -10.53 8.65
C PRO A 174 -16.02 -11.35 9.88
N GLU A 175 -14.92 -12.09 9.81
CA GLU A 175 -14.40 -12.89 10.91
C GLU A 175 -13.94 -12.03 12.09
N LEU A 176 -13.47 -10.81 11.81
CA LEU A 176 -12.95 -9.85 12.79
C LEU A 176 -13.91 -8.68 13.01
N GLN A 177 -15.02 -8.58 12.25
CA GLN A 177 -15.98 -7.48 12.28
C GLN A 177 -15.31 -6.10 12.14
N LYS A 178 -14.33 -6.00 11.23
CA LYS A 178 -13.54 -4.76 11.03
C LYS A 178 -13.08 -4.57 9.59
N TRP A 179 -12.70 -3.35 9.27
CA TRP A 179 -12.00 -3.01 8.04
C TRP A 179 -10.49 -3.21 8.18
N ALA A 180 -9.82 -3.57 7.09
CA ALA A 180 -8.38 -3.65 6.99
C ALA A 180 -7.87 -2.95 5.73
N MET A 181 -6.74 -2.25 5.84
CA MET A 181 -6.09 -1.57 4.73
C MET A 181 -5.31 -2.56 3.88
N LEU A 182 -5.41 -2.41 2.55
CA LEU A 182 -4.69 -3.20 1.57
C LEU A 182 -4.30 -2.31 0.38
N ASP A 183 -3.03 -2.31 0.03
CA ASP A 183 -2.47 -1.45 -1.00
C ASP A 183 -1.69 -2.28 -2.04
N SER A 184 -2.33 -2.50 -3.19
CA SER A 184 -1.70 -3.21 -4.30
C SER A 184 -0.72 -2.34 -5.11
N ASP A 185 -0.80 -1.02 -4.99
CA ASP A 185 0.09 -0.09 -5.67
C ASP A 185 1.44 -0.02 -4.97
N MET A 186 1.42 0.21 -3.65
CA MET A 186 2.62 0.27 -2.81
C MET A 186 3.03 -1.10 -2.24
N ASN A 187 2.42 -2.19 -2.73
CA ASN A 187 2.83 -3.56 -2.42
C ASN A 187 2.79 -3.87 -0.91
N ALA A 188 1.74 -3.39 -0.18
CA ALA A 188 1.74 -3.52 1.27
C ALA A 188 0.36 -3.69 1.91
N TRP A 189 0.36 -4.24 3.13
CA TRP A 189 -0.69 -4.07 4.13
C TRP A 189 -0.05 -3.75 5.49
N ALA A 190 -0.89 -3.37 6.47
CA ALA A 190 -0.44 -3.07 7.82
C ALA A 190 -1.11 -3.99 8.84
N GLU A 191 -0.35 -4.38 9.86
CA GLU A 191 -0.83 -5.17 11.00
C GLU A 191 -0.25 -4.65 12.32
N ASP A 192 -0.87 -5.05 13.42
CA ASP A 192 -0.33 -4.79 14.74
C ASP A 192 0.76 -5.81 15.11
N GLU A 193 1.35 -5.66 16.31
CA GLU A 193 2.38 -6.54 16.86
C GLU A 193 1.92 -7.99 17.08
N LYS A 194 0.62 -8.26 16.97
CA LYS A 194 0.02 -9.59 17.08
C LYS A 194 -0.34 -10.19 15.72
N GLY A 195 -0.08 -9.46 14.65
CA GLY A 195 -0.43 -9.87 13.29
C GLY A 195 -1.90 -9.62 12.93
N THR A 196 -2.61 -8.73 13.65
CA THR A 196 -3.97 -8.35 13.32
C THR A 196 -3.96 -7.26 12.24
N PRO A 197 -4.62 -7.45 11.09
CA PRO A 197 -4.69 -6.43 10.05
C PRO A 197 -5.30 -5.12 10.54
N LEU A 198 -4.73 -3.98 10.16
CA LEU A 198 -5.13 -2.66 10.61
C LEU A 198 -5.93 -1.91 9.55
N SER A 199 -6.96 -1.19 9.99
CA SER A 199 -7.63 -0.16 9.20
C SER A 199 -6.85 1.15 9.22
N LEU A 200 -7.13 2.06 8.27
CA LEU A 200 -6.53 3.41 8.26
C LEU A 200 -6.81 4.18 9.57
N ALA A 201 -8.00 4.02 10.15
CA ALA A 201 -8.33 4.66 11.43
C ALA A 201 -7.47 4.12 12.57
N GLU A 202 -7.27 2.80 12.64
CA GLU A 202 -6.39 2.19 13.65
C GLU A 202 -4.92 2.57 13.45
N MET A 203 -4.46 2.63 12.19
CA MET A 203 -3.11 3.11 11.86
C MET A 203 -2.92 4.54 12.36
N ARG A 204 -3.88 5.44 12.06
CA ARG A 204 -3.86 6.81 12.54
C ARG A 204 -3.71 6.91 14.05
N GLU A 205 -4.56 6.22 14.81
CA GLU A 205 -4.50 6.25 16.28
C GLU A 205 -3.18 5.66 16.80
N ARG A 206 -2.66 4.60 16.15
CA ARG A 206 -1.37 4.03 16.51
C ARG A 206 -0.21 5.00 16.26
N TYR A 207 -0.22 5.76 15.17
CA TYR A 207 0.78 6.81 14.92
C TYR A 207 0.75 7.89 15.99
N ILE A 208 -0.45 8.37 16.36
CA ILE A 208 -0.64 9.38 17.41
C ILE A 208 -0.14 8.89 18.77
N ASP A 209 -0.44 7.63 19.10
CA ASP A 209 -0.07 7.00 20.37
C ASP A 209 1.39 6.48 20.40
N GLY A 210 2.11 6.55 19.28
CA GLY A 210 3.46 5.98 19.17
C GLY A 210 3.49 4.44 19.27
N ARG A 211 2.38 3.77 18.95
CA ARG A 211 2.30 2.29 18.92
C ARG A 211 2.85 1.76 17.60
N GLU A 212 3.39 0.55 17.65
CA GLU A 212 3.98 -0.12 16.50
C GLU A 212 2.95 -0.42 15.42
N ILE A 213 3.34 -0.19 14.15
CA ILE A 213 2.65 -0.64 12.95
C ILE A 213 3.65 -1.45 12.14
N VAL A 214 3.29 -2.70 11.86
CA VAL A 214 4.12 -3.62 11.07
C VAL A 214 3.61 -3.64 9.65
N TYR A 215 4.40 -3.12 8.72
CA TYR A 215 4.09 -3.20 7.29
C TYR A 215 4.58 -4.52 6.71
N ARG A 216 3.74 -5.18 5.91
CA ARG A 216 4.03 -6.45 5.25
C ARG A 216 3.99 -6.29 3.74
N PRO A 217 5.00 -6.76 3.02
CA PRO A 217 5.00 -6.72 1.56
C PRO A 217 4.07 -7.79 0.98
N LEU A 218 3.34 -7.45 -0.08
CA LEU A 218 2.60 -8.41 -0.90
C LEU A 218 3.56 -9.30 -1.71
N LEU A 219 4.62 -8.70 -2.25
CA LEU A 219 5.67 -9.36 -3.02
C LEU A 219 6.92 -9.52 -2.16
N ASN A 220 7.75 -10.51 -2.46
CA ASN A 220 9.04 -10.75 -1.79
C ASN A 220 10.13 -9.71 -2.17
N SER A 221 9.74 -8.45 -2.38
CA SER A 221 10.65 -7.35 -2.59
C SER A 221 10.77 -6.53 -1.32
N GLU A 222 11.96 -6.07 -1.00
CA GLU A 222 12.14 -5.08 0.06
C GLU A 222 11.31 -3.84 -0.32
N ASN A 223 10.35 -3.50 0.52
CA ASN A 223 9.57 -2.28 0.35
C ASN A 223 10.27 -1.15 1.06
N ASP A 224 10.81 -0.23 0.28
CA ASP A 224 11.40 1.02 0.78
C ASP A 224 10.31 2.08 1.12
N PHE A 225 9.03 1.70 1.14
CA PHE A 225 7.95 2.65 1.37
C PHE A 225 7.68 2.85 2.86
N VAL A 226 7.83 4.09 3.27
CA VAL A 226 7.37 4.61 4.57
C VAL A 226 6.04 5.31 4.32
N TYR A 227 4.96 4.74 4.86
CA TYR A 227 3.67 5.41 4.90
C TYR A 227 3.67 6.53 5.92
#